data_c5b319312b56683ad27084bdf9afb1c7
#
_entry.id   c5b319312b56683ad27084bdf9afb1c7
#
_cell.length_a   1.000
_cell.length_b   1.000
_cell.length_c   1.000
_cell.angle_alpha   90.00
_cell.angle_beta   90.00
_cell.angle_gamma   90.00
#
_symmetry.space_group_name_H-M   'P 1'
#
loop_
_entity.id
_entity.type
_entity.pdbx_description
1 polymer ?
#
loop_
_entity_poly.entity_id
_entity_poly.type
_entity_poly.pdbx_seq_one_letter_code
_entity_poly.pdbx_strand_id
1 'polypeptide(L)'
;IPASALVPGDIIVIEEGMQIPADARLIEQTQLKCSESSLTGESNPVAKDISIVKKFNSIGDLNNMVFMGTVASQGHGQAVVTSIGMKTEFGKIAHMVQSEKDGMTPLQKQPDHLSKILAALVLAIAAGLFGLAFITGRDLVEIFLLSISLAVSVIPEGLPAVITLTLAIGVQKIAKKNAIIRKLPAAETLGSTSVICSDKTGTLTQNQMTVKEIFLNGNTINITGIGYNPKGKVEADSSKELDLLMLASALCNNANLLQSGRKWGISGDPTEGCLLTLAKKSGLDLHKINKAHPRSDELIFDSQRKRMSTLNKDVMYTKGAADSVLSICSHIQIKGKKIKLTAAKKRELMTQNDTYAKNAYRVLGFAYKQVKGKKFKEDGMVFIGMVGMIDPARPEVKLAIQKCHDAHIKVIMITGDHALT
;
A
#
# COMPACT_ATOMS: atom_id res chain seq x y z
N ILE A 1 29.64 12.68 0.60
CA ILE A 1 30.16 11.58 1.42
C ILE A 1 29.27 10.35 1.27
N PRO A 2 29.76 9.12 1.45
CA PRO A 2 28.93 7.93 1.46
C PRO A 2 27.89 7.99 2.58
N ALA A 3 26.69 7.42 2.36
CA ALA A 3 25.62 7.39 3.37
C ALA A 3 26.06 6.72 4.70
N SER A 4 27.00 5.78 4.62
CA SER A 4 27.59 5.12 5.80
C SER A 4 28.50 6.02 6.66
N ALA A 5 28.89 7.18 6.17
CA ALA A 5 29.74 8.15 6.88
C ALA A 5 28.95 9.33 7.47
N LEU A 6 27.61 9.35 7.30
CA LEU A 6 26.75 10.39 7.86
C LEU A 6 26.72 10.32 9.38
N VAL A 7 26.71 11.50 10.01
CA VAL A 7 26.55 11.66 11.45
C VAL A 7 25.43 12.65 11.76
N PRO A 8 24.80 12.57 12.95
CA PRO A 8 23.84 13.59 13.37
C PRO A 8 24.47 14.98 13.37
N GLY A 9 23.80 15.95 12.76
CA GLY A 9 24.27 17.31 12.53
C GLY A 9 24.73 17.59 11.10
N ASP A 10 24.98 16.56 10.28
CA ASP A 10 25.28 16.75 8.86
C ASP A 10 24.08 17.33 8.11
N ILE A 11 24.35 18.13 7.08
CA ILE A 11 23.30 18.63 6.17
C ILE A 11 23.29 17.74 4.92
N ILE A 12 22.13 17.18 4.62
CA ILE A 12 21.88 16.44 3.39
C ILE A 12 21.08 17.27 2.40
N VAL A 13 21.48 17.22 1.13
CA VAL A 13 20.73 17.79 0.00
C VAL A 13 19.85 16.68 -0.55
N ILE A 14 18.57 16.99 -0.76
CA ILE A 14 17.55 16.05 -1.22
C ILE A 14 17.09 16.51 -2.58
N GLU A 15 17.15 15.61 -3.56
CA GLU A 15 16.69 15.83 -4.93
C GLU A 15 15.66 14.76 -5.32
N GLU A 16 14.82 15.08 -6.30
CA GLU A 16 13.82 14.15 -6.83
C GLU A 16 14.46 12.83 -7.30
N GLY A 17 13.88 11.71 -6.89
CA GLY A 17 14.37 10.36 -7.16
C GLY A 17 15.39 9.83 -6.14
N MET A 18 15.90 10.67 -5.23
CA MET A 18 16.86 10.23 -4.22
C MET A 18 16.19 9.40 -3.12
N GLN A 19 16.88 8.35 -2.70
CA GLN A 19 16.55 7.63 -1.47
C GLN A 19 17.15 8.35 -0.27
N ILE A 20 16.34 8.60 0.75
CA ILE A 20 16.75 9.30 1.98
C ILE A 20 17.67 8.38 2.80
N PRO A 21 18.93 8.83 3.11
CA PRO A 21 19.93 7.96 3.74
C PRO A 21 19.85 7.89 5.28
N ALA A 22 19.13 8.82 5.92
CA ALA A 22 19.04 8.93 7.37
C ALA A 22 17.76 9.69 7.76
N ASP A 23 17.32 9.60 9.02
CA ASP A 23 16.26 10.49 9.50
C ASP A 23 16.81 11.91 9.67
N ALA A 24 16.13 12.87 9.08
CA ALA A 24 16.60 14.24 9.06
C ALA A 24 15.45 15.25 9.18
N ARG A 25 15.73 16.39 9.84
CA ARG A 25 14.82 17.52 10.00
C ARG A 25 14.99 18.49 8.85
N LEU A 26 13.91 18.78 8.13
CA LEU A 26 13.92 19.75 7.03
C LEU A 26 14.22 21.17 7.53
N ILE A 27 15.15 21.85 6.87
CA ILE A 27 15.50 23.25 7.06
C ILE A 27 15.10 24.11 5.87
N GLU A 28 15.09 23.52 4.67
CA GLU A 28 14.65 24.15 3.43
C GLU A 28 13.95 23.13 2.54
N GLN A 29 12.92 23.55 1.81
CA GLN A 29 12.26 22.71 0.82
C GLN A 29 11.56 23.54 -0.26
N THR A 30 11.49 22.99 -1.45
CA THR A 30 10.71 23.51 -2.57
C THR A 30 9.87 22.38 -3.15
N GLN A 31 8.58 22.39 -2.82
CA GLN A 31 7.60 21.40 -3.29
C GLN A 31 8.01 19.93 -3.05
N LEU A 32 8.77 19.69 -1.99
CA LEU A 32 9.24 18.35 -1.66
C LEU A 32 8.09 17.44 -1.26
N LYS A 33 8.02 16.28 -1.90
CA LYS A 33 7.16 15.17 -1.50
C LYS A 33 7.98 13.91 -1.36
N CYS A 34 7.71 13.13 -0.32
CA CYS A 34 8.38 11.86 -0.08
C CYS A 34 7.39 10.70 -0.12
N SER A 35 7.75 9.62 -0.81
CA SER A 35 7.04 8.35 -0.72
C SER A 35 7.48 7.63 0.54
N GLU A 36 6.58 7.53 1.51
CA GLU A 36 6.82 6.95 2.83
C GLU A 36 6.15 5.58 3.01
N SER A 37 5.77 4.94 1.91
CA SER A 37 5.05 3.67 1.91
C SER A 37 5.79 2.54 2.64
N SER A 38 7.12 2.58 2.68
CA SER A 38 7.95 1.63 3.43
C SER A 38 7.82 1.74 4.96
N LEU A 39 7.35 2.88 5.47
CA LEU A 39 7.15 3.14 6.90
C LEU A 39 5.67 3.19 7.30
N THR A 40 4.85 3.82 6.45
CA THR A 40 3.43 4.08 6.77
C THR A 40 2.47 3.09 6.11
N GLY A 41 2.94 2.34 5.09
CA GLY A 41 2.08 1.51 4.23
C GLY A 41 1.28 2.29 3.19
N GLU A 42 1.25 3.64 3.27
CA GLU A 42 0.48 4.49 2.36
C GLU A 42 1.23 4.77 1.06
N SER A 43 0.59 4.55 -0.07
CA SER A 43 1.20 4.71 -1.39
C SER A 43 1.27 6.17 -1.88
N ASN A 44 0.50 7.07 -1.26
CA ASN A 44 0.49 8.48 -1.66
C ASN A 44 1.70 9.22 -1.10
N PRO A 45 2.46 9.95 -1.94
CA PRO A 45 3.55 10.78 -1.46
C PRO A 45 3.07 11.85 -0.49
N VAL A 46 3.76 11.99 0.63
CA VAL A 46 3.49 12.98 1.67
C VAL A 46 4.18 14.30 1.33
N ALA A 47 3.42 15.39 1.29
CA ALA A 47 3.99 16.72 1.11
C ALA A 47 4.75 17.14 2.38
N LYS A 48 5.98 17.64 2.20
CA LYS A 48 6.86 18.04 3.29
C LYS A 48 6.85 19.55 3.48
N ASP A 49 6.98 19.98 4.74
CA ASP A 49 6.99 21.39 5.15
C ASP A 49 8.02 21.61 6.26
N ILE A 50 8.55 22.82 6.38
CA ILE A 50 9.52 23.19 7.41
C ILE A 50 8.87 23.63 8.73
N SER A 51 7.56 23.83 8.76
CA SER A 51 6.83 24.33 9.93
C SER A 51 6.92 23.38 11.13
N ILE A 52 6.75 23.94 12.33
CA ILE A 52 6.79 23.16 13.57
C ILE A 52 5.51 22.36 13.72
N VAL A 53 5.62 21.04 13.80
CA VAL A 53 4.51 20.15 14.14
C VAL A 53 4.29 20.16 15.65
N LYS A 54 3.16 20.72 16.10
CA LYS A 54 2.85 20.87 17.55
C LYS A 54 2.33 19.59 18.19
N LYS A 55 1.61 18.76 17.43
CA LYS A 55 1.07 17.47 17.87
C LYS A 55 1.14 16.48 16.71
N PHE A 56 1.52 15.25 16.96
CA PHE A 56 1.51 14.17 16.01
C PHE A 56 1.01 12.89 16.69
N ASN A 57 0.28 12.07 15.97
CA ASN A 57 -0.22 10.78 16.42
C ASN A 57 0.51 9.62 15.75
N SER A 58 1.09 9.88 14.58
CA SER A 58 1.81 8.88 13.77
C SER A 58 3.05 9.50 13.12
N ILE A 59 3.95 8.66 12.63
CA ILE A 59 5.14 9.08 11.87
C ILE A 59 4.72 9.89 10.62
N GLY A 60 3.62 9.51 9.98
CA GLY A 60 3.09 10.18 8.79
C GLY A 60 2.66 11.64 9.03
N ASP A 61 2.41 12.04 10.28
CA ASP A 61 2.05 13.41 10.63
C ASP A 61 3.28 14.33 10.71
N LEU A 62 4.49 13.75 10.75
CA LEU A 62 5.75 14.49 10.85
C LEU A 62 6.19 15.04 9.48
N ASN A 63 5.41 15.98 8.95
CA ASN A 63 5.66 16.58 7.63
C ASN A 63 6.98 17.37 7.54
N ASN A 64 7.57 17.69 8.68
CA ASN A 64 8.82 18.43 8.78
C ASN A 64 10.06 17.54 8.93
N MET A 65 9.90 16.24 8.81
CA MET A 65 10.95 15.25 8.83
C MET A 65 10.96 14.45 7.52
N VAL A 66 12.15 13.95 7.16
CA VAL A 66 12.34 12.91 6.14
C VAL A 66 12.96 11.70 6.81
N PHE A 67 12.64 10.51 6.34
CA PHE A 67 12.98 9.26 7.02
C PHE A 67 13.85 8.37 6.16
N MET A 68 14.78 7.66 6.79
CA MET A 68 15.65 6.68 6.15
C MET A 68 14.82 5.64 5.36
N GLY A 69 15.27 5.32 4.14
CA GLY A 69 14.64 4.29 3.30
C GLY A 69 13.41 4.76 2.50
N THR A 70 12.96 6.01 2.70
CA THR A 70 11.94 6.65 1.87
C THR A 70 12.55 7.29 0.62
N VAL A 71 11.72 7.69 -0.33
CA VAL A 71 12.18 8.27 -1.61
C VAL A 71 11.56 9.64 -1.82
N ALA A 72 12.38 10.63 -2.17
CA ALA A 72 11.91 11.93 -2.62
C ALA A 72 11.24 11.78 -4.00
N SER A 73 9.92 11.85 -4.05
CA SER A 73 9.14 11.62 -5.27
C SER A 73 8.91 12.88 -6.10
N GLN A 74 9.15 14.06 -5.51
CA GLN A 74 9.01 15.36 -6.18
C GLN A 74 9.75 16.44 -5.40
N GLY A 75 10.25 17.45 -6.11
CA GLY A 75 10.86 18.64 -5.50
C GLY A 75 12.26 18.40 -4.93
N HIS A 76 12.75 19.35 -4.16
CA HIS A 76 14.08 19.31 -3.55
C HIS A 76 14.07 20.02 -2.19
N GLY A 77 15.14 19.79 -1.40
CA GLY A 77 15.28 20.44 -0.09
C GLY A 77 16.61 20.14 0.58
N GLN A 78 16.78 20.70 1.77
CA GLN A 78 17.90 20.43 2.65
C GLN A 78 17.39 20.01 4.03
N ALA A 79 18.07 19.09 4.66
CA ALA A 79 17.70 18.58 5.97
C ALA A 79 18.94 18.32 6.84
N VAL A 80 18.81 18.54 8.14
CA VAL A 80 19.83 18.19 9.15
C VAL A 80 19.58 16.77 9.63
N VAL A 81 20.58 15.90 9.54
CA VAL A 81 20.53 14.52 10.05
C VAL A 81 20.30 14.53 11.56
N THR A 82 19.28 13.86 12.01
CA THR A 82 18.91 13.73 13.44
C THR A 82 19.22 12.35 13.98
N SER A 83 19.04 11.30 13.17
CA SER A 83 19.26 9.92 13.57
C SER A 83 19.80 9.08 12.42
N ILE A 84 20.67 8.11 12.75
CA ILE A 84 21.33 7.21 11.79
C ILE A 84 21.18 5.74 12.22
N GLY A 85 21.26 4.82 11.26
CA GLY A 85 21.30 3.37 11.49
C GLY A 85 20.14 2.86 12.34
N MET A 86 20.44 2.12 13.40
CA MET A 86 19.43 1.52 14.28
C MET A 86 18.63 2.52 15.13
N LYS A 87 19.05 3.79 15.17
CA LYS A 87 18.31 4.86 15.85
C LYS A 87 17.27 5.54 14.97
N THR A 88 17.26 5.28 13.68
CA THR A 88 16.21 5.76 12.74
C THR A 88 14.88 5.05 12.98
N GLU A 89 13.79 5.58 12.48
CA GLU A 89 12.48 4.92 12.57
C GLU A 89 12.51 3.55 11.88
N PHE A 90 13.17 3.45 10.74
CA PHE A 90 13.39 2.17 10.06
C PHE A 90 14.26 1.21 10.89
N GLY A 91 15.29 1.75 11.55
CA GLY A 91 16.15 0.99 12.47
C GLY A 91 15.40 0.45 13.69
N LYS A 92 14.47 1.21 14.26
CA LYS A 92 13.61 0.77 15.35
C LYS A 92 12.73 -0.42 14.93
N ILE A 93 12.16 -0.38 13.72
CA ILE A 93 11.38 -1.49 13.16
C ILE A 93 12.29 -2.74 13.01
N ALA A 94 13.47 -2.58 12.44
CA ALA A 94 14.44 -3.66 12.29
C ALA A 94 14.82 -4.27 13.64
N HIS A 95 15.03 -3.43 14.67
CA HIS A 95 15.33 -3.89 16.02
C HIS A 95 14.15 -4.67 16.64
N MET A 96 12.92 -4.20 16.49
CA MET A 96 11.73 -4.91 16.96
C MET A 96 11.62 -6.30 16.32
N VAL A 97 11.84 -6.39 15.02
CA VAL A 97 11.84 -7.68 14.30
C VAL A 97 12.95 -8.62 14.78
N GLN A 98 14.17 -8.08 15.05
CA GLN A 98 15.29 -8.88 15.53
C GLN A 98 15.17 -9.29 16.99
N SER A 99 14.54 -8.47 17.83
CA SER A 99 14.40 -8.72 19.27
C SER A 99 13.27 -9.69 19.62
N GLU A 100 12.39 -9.98 18.68
CA GLU A 100 11.31 -10.92 18.89
C GLU A 100 11.89 -12.34 19.01
N LYS A 101 11.92 -12.86 20.25
CA LYS A 101 12.33 -14.24 20.51
C LYS A 101 11.28 -15.18 19.96
N ASP A 102 11.72 -16.20 19.25
CA ASP A 102 10.86 -17.30 18.83
C ASP A 102 10.21 -17.92 20.08
N GLY A 103 8.96 -17.56 20.35
CA GLY A 103 8.19 -18.16 21.43
C GLY A 103 7.93 -19.65 21.15
N MET A 104 7.82 -20.47 22.23
CA MET A 104 7.37 -21.86 22.08
C MET A 104 5.97 -21.89 21.43
N THR A 105 5.82 -22.76 20.45
CA THR A 105 4.51 -23.01 19.82
C THR A 105 3.56 -23.73 20.80
N PRO A 106 2.24 -23.68 20.55
CA PRO A 106 1.26 -24.43 21.32
C PRO A 106 1.60 -25.92 21.43
N LEU A 107 2.06 -26.52 20.32
CA LEU A 107 2.46 -27.92 20.27
C LEU A 107 3.72 -28.22 21.09
N GLN A 108 4.64 -27.26 21.23
CA GLN A 108 5.82 -27.41 22.08
C GLN A 108 5.50 -27.19 23.55
N LYS A 109 4.54 -26.37 23.92
CA LYS A 109 4.11 -26.10 25.30
C LYS A 109 3.37 -27.27 25.91
N GLN A 110 2.59 -28.03 25.15
CA GLN A 110 1.82 -29.17 25.67
C GLN A 110 2.70 -30.30 26.22
N PRO A 111 3.75 -30.80 25.50
CA PRO A 111 4.67 -31.78 26.03
C PRO A 111 5.44 -31.29 27.26
N ASP A 112 5.85 -30.03 27.30
CA ASP A 112 6.52 -29.43 28.45
C ASP A 112 5.61 -29.45 29.70
N HIS A 113 4.35 -29.09 29.52
CA HIS A 113 3.36 -29.15 30.62
C HIS A 113 3.10 -30.59 31.07
N LEU A 114 2.95 -31.54 30.14
CA LEU A 114 2.78 -32.95 30.44
C LEU A 114 3.99 -33.51 31.20
N SER A 115 5.20 -33.19 30.73
CA SER A 115 6.44 -33.63 31.40
C SER A 115 6.55 -33.11 32.83
N LYS A 116 6.12 -31.89 33.12
CA LYS A 116 6.07 -31.34 34.49
C LYS A 116 5.07 -32.06 35.37
N ILE A 117 3.88 -32.41 34.83
CA ILE A 117 2.87 -33.17 35.56
C ILE A 117 3.41 -34.58 35.87
N LEU A 118 3.99 -35.25 34.87
CA LEU A 118 4.57 -36.59 35.06
C LEU A 118 5.72 -36.56 36.05
N ALA A 119 6.62 -35.58 35.98
CA ALA A 119 7.71 -35.42 36.95
C ALA A 119 7.18 -35.24 38.39
N ALA A 120 6.16 -34.41 38.58
CA ALA A 120 5.52 -34.20 39.87
C ALA A 120 4.87 -35.50 40.40
N LEU A 121 4.20 -36.26 39.52
CA LEU A 121 3.60 -37.54 39.85
C LEU A 121 4.66 -38.56 40.26
N VAL A 122 5.77 -38.68 39.51
CA VAL A 122 6.88 -39.58 39.84
C VAL A 122 7.51 -39.22 41.18
N LEU A 123 7.73 -37.94 41.45
CA LEU A 123 8.25 -37.46 42.72
C LEU A 123 7.30 -37.81 43.88
N ALA A 124 6.00 -37.68 43.71
CA ALA A 124 5.01 -38.04 44.71
C ALA A 124 5.00 -39.55 44.97
N ILE A 125 5.07 -40.37 43.91
CA ILE A 125 5.16 -41.84 44.04
C ILE A 125 6.48 -42.23 44.72
N ALA A 126 7.61 -41.67 44.32
CA ALA A 126 8.89 -41.92 44.96
C ALA A 126 8.87 -41.57 46.43
N ALA A 127 8.34 -40.41 46.81
CA ALA A 127 8.20 -40.00 48.21
C ALA A 127 7.31 -40.98 48.99
N GLY A 128 6.20 -41.44 48.39
CA GLY A 128 5.33 -42.46 48.98
C GLY A 128 6.06 -43.81 49.22
N LEU A 129 6.84 -44.25 48.20
CA LEU A 129 7.64 -45.51 48.33
C LEU A 129 8.72 -45.38 49.41
N PHE A 130 9.41 -44.25 49.50
CA PHE A 130 10.38 -43.98 50.56
C PHE A 130 9.73 -43.97 51.96
N GLY A 131 8.58 -43.31 52.08
CA GLY A 131 7.81 -43.33 53.32
C GLY A 131 7.39 -44.74 53.74
N LEU A 132 6.90 -45.54 52.78
CA LEU A 132 6.52 -46.94 53.03
C LEU A 132 7.74 -47.80 53.38
N ALA A 133 8.88 -47.66 52.74
CA ALA A 133 10.13 -48.37 53.03
C ALA A 133 10.63 -48.06 54.42
N PHE A 134 10.57 -46.78 54.85
CA PHE A 134 10.94 -46.36 56.20
C PHE A 134 10.07 -46.99 57.23
N ILE A 135 8.76 -47.10 57.01
CA ILE A 135 7.82 -47.73 57.97
C ILE A 135 8.02 -49.26 58.02
N THR A 136 8.31 -49.87 56.87
CA THR A 136 8.43 -51.35 56.76
C THR A 136 9.84 -51.87 56.98
N GLY A 137 10.83 -50.98 57.20
CA GLY A 137 12.23 -51.37 57.43
C GLY A 137 12.94 -51.98 56.23
N ARG A 138 12.50 -51.68 55.02
CA ARG A 138 13.14 -52.14 53.78
C ARG A 138 14.40 -51.34 53.47
N ASP A 139 15.28 -51.93 52.62
CA ASP A 139 16.52 -51.30 52.20
C ASP A 139 16.21 -50.04 51.36
N LEU A 140 16.69 -48.90 51.85
CA LEU A 140 16.50 -47.62 51.21
C LEU A 140 17.20 -47.49 49.82
N VAL A 141 18.32 -48.26 49.66
CA VAL A 141 19.06 -48.28 48.39
C VAL A 141 18.25 -48.98 47.29
N GLU A 142 17.60 -50.11 47.65
CA GLU A 142 16.73 -50.83 46.72
C GLU A 142 15.54 -49.93 46.23
N ILE A 143 14.90 -49.23 47.16
CA ILE A 143 13.80 -48.34 46.86
C ILE A 143 14.28 -47.13 46.06
N PHE A 144 15.48 -46.60 46.28
CA PHE A 144 16.08 -45.54 45.48
C PHE A 144 16.29 -45.98 44.02
N LEU A 145 16.86 -47.16 43.79
CA LEU A 145 17.04 -47.70 42.42
C LEU A 145 15.72 -47.95 41.72
N LEU A 146 14.72 -48.47 42.47
CA LEU A 146 13.36 -48.62 41.93
C LEU A 146 12.74 -47.27 41.49
N SER A 147 12.88 -46.24 42.32
CA SER A 147 12.38 -44.93 42.08
C SER A 147 13.03 -44.27 40.85
N ILE A 148 14.35 -44.45 40.66
CA ILE A 148 15.06 -43.99 39.46
C ILE A 148 14.56 -44.73 38.24
N SER A 149 14.42 -46.07 38.29
CA SER A 149 13.92 -46.88 37.19
C SER A 149 12.52 -46.46 36.78
N LEU A 150 11.66 -46.18 37.76
CA LEU A 150 10.31 -45.65 37.52
C LEU A 150 10.35 -44.26 36.86
N ALA A 151 11.21 -43.37 37.37
CA ALA A 151 11.36 -42.01 36.81
C ALA A 151 11.76 -42.03 35.33
N VAL A 152 12.76 -42.86 35.00
CA VAL A 152 13.23 -43.00 33.61
C VAL A 152 12.14 -43.60 32.71
N SER A 153 11.38 -44.59 33.20
CA SER A 153 10.31 -45.25 32.42
C SER A 153 9.13 -44.34 32.08
N VAL A 154 8.88 -43.29 32.89
CA VAL A 154 7.72 -42.38 32.71
C VAL A 154 8.05 -41.23 31.79
N ILE A 155 9.33 -40.91 31.57
CA ILE A 155 9.72 -39.78 30.70
C ILE A 155 9.50 -40.15 29.22
N PRO A 156 8.63 -39.43 28.46
CA PRO A 156 8.36 -39.75 27.06
C PRO A 156 9.45 -39.21 26.15
N GLU A 157 10.66 -39.77 26.17
CA GLU A 157 11.83 -39.29 25.42
C GLU A 157 11.63 -39.24 23.91
N GLY A 158 10.76 -40.11 23.35
CA GLY A 158 10.45 -40.15 21.93
C GLY A 158 9.54 -39.04 21.45
N LEU A 159 8.80 -38.37 22.34
CA LEU A 159 7.77 -37.39 21.93
C LEU A 159 8.32 -36.17 21.15
N PRO A 160 9.42 -35.51 21.54
CA PRO A 160 10.01 -34.43 20.76
C PRO A 160 10.48 -34.86 19.38
N ALA A 161 11.03 -36.09 19.25
CA ALA A 161 11.47 -36.63 17.95
C ALA A 161 10.30 -36.87 17.02
N VAL A 162 9.20 -37.45 17.52
CA VAL A 162 7.96 -37.68 16.72
C VAL A 162 7.35 -36.37 16.25
N ILE A 163 7.28 -35.36 17.13
CA ILE A 163 6.78 -34.01 16.77
C ILE A 163 7.63 -33.41 15.66
N THR A 164 8.96 -33.43 15.82
CA THR A 164 9.87 -32.86 14.83
C THR A 164 9.74 -33.56 13.48
N LEU A 165 9.68 -34.90 13.48
CA LEU A 165 9.50 -35.68 12.24
C LEU A 165 8.17 -35.36 11.55
N THR A 166 7.09 -35.29 12.33
CA THR A 166 5.75 -34.94 11.77
C THR A 166 5.73 -33.54 11.16
N LEU A 167 6.31 -32.55 11.84
CA LEU A 167 6.44 -31.20 11.31
C LEU A 167 7.30 -31.17 10.03
N ALA A 168 8.41 -31.93 10.01
CA ALA A 168 9.26 -32.01 8.82
C ALA A 168 8.51 -32.58 7.59
N ILE A 169 7.71 -33.65 7.78
CA ILE A 169 6.84 -34.20 6.74
C ILE A 169 5.79 -33.16 6.29
N GLY A 170 5.21 -32.43 7.24
CA GLY A 170 4.28 -31.34 6.96
C GLY A 170 4.92 -30.26 6.09
N VAL A 171 6.10 -29.78 6.46
CA VAL A 171 6.86 -28.77 5.68
C VAL A 171 7.18 -29.29 4.28
N GLN A 172 7.56 -30.56 4.14
CA GLN A 172 7.82 -31.15 2.84
C GLN A 172 6.57 -31.14 1.93
N LYS A 173 5.39 -31.46 2.49
CA LYS A 173 4.11 -31.40 1.76
C LYS A 173 3.76 -29.95 1.35
N ILE A 174 4.00 -28.97 2.22
CA ILE A 174 3.78 -27.56 1.97
C ILE A 174 4.72 -27.05 0.88
N ALA A 175 6.01 -27.46 0.91
CA ALA A 175 7.00 -27.10 -0.12
C ALA A 175 6.60 -27.61 -1.52
N LYS A 176 5.98 -28.80 -1.62
CA LYS A 176 5.41 -29.30 -2.87
C LYS A 176 4.26 -28.45 -3.43
N LYS A 177 3.66 -27.59 -2.60
CA LYS A 177 2.65 -26.58 -2.98
C LYS A 177 3.25 -25.20 -3.24
N ASN A 178 4.56 -25.11 -3.49
CA ASN A 178 5.31 -23.87 -3.74
C ASN A 178 5.32 -22.88 -2.57
N ALA A 179 5.10 -23.34 -1.33
CA ALA A 179 5.22 -22.54 -0.13
C ALA A 179 6.47 -22.94 0.65
N ILE A 180 7.39 -21.99 0.85
CA ILE A 180 8.66 -22.22 1.55
C ILE A 180 8.51 -21.83 3.01
N ILE A 181 8.64 -22.80 3.91
CA ILE A 181 8.67 -22.58 5.34
C ILE A 181 10.12 -22.63 5.81
N ARG A 182 10.59 -21.55 6.43
CA ARG A 182 11.97 -21.43 6.91
C ARG A 182 12.20 -22.01 8.30
N LYS A 183 11.16 -22.06 9.15
CA LYS A 183 11.22 -22.57 10.52
C LYS A 183 10.12 -23.61 10.73
N LEU A 184 10.47 -24.78 11.29
CA LEU A 184 9.49 -25.85 11.56
C LEU A 184 8.27 -25.39 12.39
N PRO A 185 8.43 -24.55 13.42
CA PRO A 185 7.30 -24.01 14.18
C PRO A 185 6.28 -23.24 13.34
N ALA A 186 6.72 -22.58 12.25
CA ALA A 186 5.82 -21.84 11.38
C ALA A 186 4.81 -22.74 10.64
N ALA A 187 5.13 -24.02 10.42
CA ALA A 187 4.20 -24.98 9.82
C ALA A 187 3.02 -25.28 10.78
N GLU A 188 3.30 -25.37 12.08
CA GLU A 188 2.28 -25.52 13.11
C GLU A 188 1.38 -24.29 13.20
N THR A 189 2.00 -23.08 13.28
CA THR A 189 1.27 -21.81 13.35
C THR A 189 0.34 -21.66 12.13
N LEU A 190 0.81 -22.02 10.93
CA LEU A 190 -0.01 -21.99 9.73
C LEU A 190 -1.22 -22.94 9.85
N GLY A 191 -1.02 -24.16 10.38
CA GLY A 191 -2.07 -25.16 10.55
C GLY A 191 -3.10 -24.83 11.62
N SER A 192 -2.75 -23.99 12.61
CA SER A 192 -3.62 -23.56 13.71
C SER A 192 -4.16 -22.14 13.55
N THR A 193 -3.88 -21.48 12.41
CA THR A 193 -4.34 -20.11 12.15
C THR A 193 -5.86 -20.05 12.04
N SER A 194 -6.49 -19.25 12.87
CA SER A 194 -7.93 -18.96 12.84
C SER A 194 -8.25 -17.57 12.28
N VAL A 195 -7.27 -16.67 12.24
CA VAL A 195 -7.42 -15.31 11.76
C VAL A 195 -6.22 -14.92 10.90
N ILE A 196 -6.47 -14.37 9.74
CA ILE A 196 -5.46 -13.76 8.85
C ILE A 196 -5.73 -12.26 8.80
N CYS A 197 -4.76 -11.46 9.21
CA CYS A 197 -4.76 -10.01 9.03
C CYS A 197 -3.93 -9.68 7.79
N SER A 198 -4.57 -9.09 6.78
CA SER A 198 -3.90 -8.76 5.52
C SER A 198 -3.94 -7.27 5.24
N ASP A 199 -2.83 -6.70 4.84
CA ASP A 199 -2.79 -5.36 4.29
C ASP A 199 -3.59 -5.30 2.97
N LYS A 200 -4.24 -4.16 2.73
CA LYS A 200 -4.97 -3.89 1.49
C LYS A 200 -4.03 -3.58 0.34
N THR A 201 -3.22 -2.53 0.52
CA THR A 201 -2.46 -1.91 -0.57
C THR A 201 -1.23 -2.73 -0.98
N GLY A 202 -1.16 -3.15 -2.24
CA GLY A 202 -0.05 -3.96 -2.76
C GLY A 202 -0.06 -5.43 -2.32
N THR A 203 -0.90 -5.81 -1.33
CA THR A 203 -1.10 -7.19 -0.90
C THR A 203 -2.39 -7.77 -1.49
N LEU A 204 -3.54 -7.27 -1.08
CA LEU A 204 -4.83 -7.67 -1.67
C LEU A 204 -5.08 -6.97 -3.01
N THR A 205 -4.54 -5.77 -3.17
CA THR A 205 -4.60 -4.98 -4.41
C THR A 205 -3.26 -5.02 -5.15
N GLN A 206 -3.25 -4.49 -6.38
CA GLN A 206 -2.07 -4.49 -7.24
C GLN A 206 -1.12 -3.31 -6.97
N ASN A 207 -1.52 -2.35 -6.14
CA ASN A 207 -0.85 -1.06 -5.96
C ASN A 207 -0.65 -0.33 -7.30
N GLN A 208 -1.64 -0.41 -8.19
CA GLN A 208 -1.61 0.20 -9.52
C GLN A 208 -2.96 0.84 -9.80
N MET A 209 -3.04 2.16 -9.66
CA MET A 209 -4.26 2.89 -10.02
C MET A 209 -4.69 2.53 -11.44
N THR A 210 -5.98 2.27 -11.61
CA THR A 210 -6.56 1.85 -12.89
C THR A 210 -7.87 2.59 -13.12
N VAL A 211 -8.00 3.25 -14.26
CA VAL A 211 -9.28 3.80 -14.69
C VAL A 211 -10.22 2.65 -15.04
N LYS A 212 -11.40 2.63 -14.43
CA LYS A 212 -12.44 1.63 -14.66
C LYS A 212 -13.63 2.18 -15.41
N GLU A 213 -13.97 3.43 -15.16
CA GLU A 213 -15.15 4.05 -15.74
C GLU A 213 -14.88 5.51 -16.12
N ILE A 214 -15.55 5.95 -17.18
CA ILE A 214 -15.62 7.35 -17.57
C ILE A 214 -17.08 7.75 -17.59
N PHE A 215 -17.43 8.89 -17.00
CA PHE A 215 -18.75 9.49 -17.11
C PHE A 215 -18.71 10.65 -18.08
N LEU A 216 -19.42 10.49 -19.18
CA LEU A 216 -19.41 11.42 -20.32
C LEU A 216 -20.82 11.55 -20.92
N ASN A 217 -21.29 12.75 -21.17
CA ASN A 217 -22.62 13.00 -21.80
C ASN A 217 -23.81 12.34 -21.08
N GLY A 218 -23.73 12.08 -19.77
CA GLY A 218 -24.76 11.37 -19.01
C GLY A 218 -24.67 9.85 -19.06
N ASN A 219 -23.65 9.29 -19.73
CA ASN A 219 -23.42 7.85 -19.86
C ASN A 219 -22.15 7.42 -19.15
N THR A 220 -22.15 6.23 -18.59
CA THR A 220 -20.97 5.55 -18.06
C THR A 220 -20.36 4.67 -19.15
N ILE A 221 -19.06 4.82 -19.37
CA ILE A 221 -18.24 4.06 -20.33
C ILE A 221 -17.28 3.21 -19.52
N ASN A 222 -17.29 1.90 -19.73
CA ASN A 222 -16.39 0.97 -19.06
C ASN A 222 -15.02 0.94 -19.75
N ILE A 223 -13.98 0.73 -18.91
CA ILE A 223 -12.60 0.60 -19.39
C ILE A 223 -12.06 -0.76 -18.97
N THR A 224 -11.67 -1.57 -19.95
CA THR A 224 -11.09 -2.89 -19.69
C THR A 224 -9.58 -2.84 -19.46
N GLY A 225 -9.04 -3.92 -18.91
CA GLY A 225 -7.62 -4.04 -18.57
C GLY A 225 -7.29 -3.46 -17.19
N ILE A 226 -6.13 -3.84 -16.67
CA ILE A 226 -5.71 -3.58 -15.28
C ILE A 226 -4.31 -3.01 -15.27
N GLY A 227 -4.03 -2.12 -14.33
CA GLY A 227 -2.73 -1.51 -14.09
C GLY A 227 -2.25 -0.62 -15.23
N TYR A 228 -0.94 -0.46 -15.33
CA TYR A 228 -0.31 0.45 -16.30
C TYR A 228 -0.10 -0.18 -17.69
N ASN A 229 -0.47 -1.44 -17.87
CA ASN A 229 -0.42 -2.08 -19.19
C ASN A 229 -1.51 -1.47 -20.10
N PRO A 230 -1.15 -0.91 -21.27
CA PRO A 230 -2.12 -0.31 -22.18
C PRO A 230 -2.99 -1.33 -22.93
N LYS A 231 -2.84 -2.64 -22.64
CA LYS A 231 -3.76 -3.66 -23.15
C LYS A 231 -5.14 -3.47 -22.50
N GLY A 232 -6.14 -3.32 -23.34
CA GLY A 232 -7.52 -3.07 -22.94
C GLY A 232 -8.21 -2.18 -23.97
N LYS A 233 -9.49 -1.88 -23.71
CA LYS A 233 -10.33 -1.08 -24.63
C LYS A 233 -11.16 -0.09 -23.83
N VAL A 234 -11.48 1.01 -24.46
CA VAL A 234 -12.55 1.92 -24.08
C VAL A 234 -13.82 1.39 -24.75
N GLU A 235 -14.83 1.01 -23.96
CA GLU A 235 -16.07 0.38 -24.46
C GLU A 235 -17.06 1.45 -24.94
N ALA A 236 -16.65 2.27 -25.89
CA ALA A 236 -17.48 3.28 -26.54
C ALA A 236 -16.96 3.59 -27.93
N ASP A 237 -17.86 4.06 -28.78
CA ASP A 237 -17.50 4.65 -30.06
C ASP A 237 -16.79 5.99 -29.84
N SER A 238 -15.92 6.37 -30.80
CA SER A 238 -15.23 7.66 -30.77
C SER A 238 -16.23 8.81 -30.79
N SER A 239 -16.01 9.78 -29.91
CA SER A 239 -16.77 11.01 -29.86
C SER A 239 -15.85 12.19 -29.60
N LYS A 240 -16.24 13.40 -30.03
CA LYS A 240 -15.44 14.61 -29.79
C LYS A 240 -15.15 14.84 -28.30
N GLU A 241 -16.07 14.50 -27.43
CA GLU A 241 -15.92 14.62 -25.97
C GLU A 241 -14.93 13.58 -25.44
N LEU A 242 -15.00 12.34 -25.93
CA LEU A 242 -14.09 11.28 -25.55
C LEU A 242 -12.66 11.63 -25.98
N ASP A 243 -12.47 12.04 -27.21
CA ASP A 243 -11.17 12.46 -27.74
C ASP A 243 -10.60 13.64 -26.94
N LEU A 244 -11.44 14.60 -26.57
CA LEU A 244 -11.05 15.76 -25.78
C LEU A 244 -10.66 15.36 -24.35
N LEU A 245 -11.38 14.40 -23.75
CA LEU A 245 -11.04 13.87 -22.41
C LEU A 245 -9.72 13.10 -22.45
N MET A 246 -9.48 12.31 -23.50
CA MET A 246 -8.20 11.60 -23.69
C MET A 246 -7.04 12.58 -23.87
N LEU A 247 -7.22 13.65 -24.65
CA LEU A 247 -6.23 14.72 -24.80
C LEU A 247 -5.95 15.41 -23.46
N ALA A 248 -6.99 15.77 -22.71
CA ALA A 248 -6.83 16.38 -21.40
C ALA A 248 -6.11 15.44 -20.40
N SER A 249 -6.40 14.14 -20.47
CA SER A 249 -5.73 13.11 -19.65
C SER A 249 -4.24 12.96 -19.96
N ALA A 250 -3.87 13.11 -21.23
CA ALA A 250 -2.49 13.03 -21.68
C ALA A 250 -1.69 14.32 -21.45
N LEU A 251 -2.28 15.48 -21.74
CA LEU A 251 -1.59 16.77 -21.77
C LEU A 251 -1.53 17.45 -20.40
N CYS A 252 -2.59 17.33 -19.57
CA CYS A 252 -2.60 17.81 -18.19
C CYS A 252 -2.04 16.74 -17.28
N ASN A 253 -0.72 16.44 -17.38
CA ASN A 253 -0.10 15.27 -16.75
C ASN A 253 1.41 15.47 -16.64
N ASN A 254 2.00 15.08 -15.51
CA ASN A 254 3.43 15.17 -15.24
C ASN A 254 4.10 13.78 -15.10
N ALA A 255 3.33 12.69 -15.11
CA ALA A 255 3.87 11.34 -15.09
C ALA A 255 4.40 10.92 -16.47
N ASN A 256 5.21 9.85 -16.46
CA ASN A 256 5.68 9.17 -17.66
C ASN A 256 5.37 7.68 -17.59
N LEU A 257 4.92 7.11 -18.71
CA LEU A 257 4.71 5.69 -18.85
C LEU A 257 6.01 5.03 -19.27
N LEU A 258 6.46 4.04 -18.49
CA LEU A 258 7.71 3.32 -18.72
C LEU A 258 7.42 1.89 -19.17
N GLN A 259 8.23 1.39 -20.11
CA GLN A 259 8.18 0.00 -20.53
C GLN A 259 9.55 -0.65 -20.37
N SER A 260 9.62 -1.75 -19.59
CA SER A 260 10.80 -2.57 -19.44
C SER A 260 10.45 -4.00 -19.86
N GLY A 261 10.85 -4.37 -21.08
CA GLY A 261 10.47 -5.64 -21.70
C GLY A 261 8.95 -5.76 -21.85
N ARG A 262 8.34 -6.74 -21.17
CA ARG A 262 6.89 -6.97 -21.16
C ARG A 262 6.16 -6.25 -20.00
N LYS A 263 6.89 -5.68 -19.06
CA LYS A 263 6.31 -4.99 -17.89
C LYS A 263 6.14 -3.51 -18.17
N TRP A 264 5.00 -2.98 -17.74
CA TRP A 264 4.69 -1.56 -17.78
C TRP A 264 4.75 -0.99 -16.36
N GLY A 265 5.29 0.20 -16.25
CA GLY A 265 5.40 0.97 -15.02
C GLY A 265 5.18 2.45 -15.30
N ILE A 266 5.31 3.25 -14.27
CA ILE A 266 5.24 4.71 -14.36
C ILE A 266 6.40 5.36 -13.60
N SER A 267 6.73 6.57 -13.98
CA SER A 267 7.47 7.54 -13.18
C SER A 267 6.53 8.72 -12.91
N GLY A 268 6.42 9.12 -11.65
CA GLY A 268 5.49 10.16 -11.19
C GLY A 268 4.28 9.62 -10.42
N ASP A 269 3.24 10.43 -10.27
CA ASP A 269 2.06 10.11 -9.46
C ASP A 269 1.23 8.96 -10.06
N PRO A 270 0.82 7.95 -9.25
CA PRO A 270 -0.01 6.82 -9.71
C PRO A 270 -1.34 7.23 -10.35
N THR A 271 -1.96 8.29 -9.87
CA THR A 271 -3.21 8.84 -10.43
C THR A 271 -2.98 9.41 -11.83
N GLU A 272 -1.84 10.04 -12.04
CA GLU A 272 -1.45 10.57 -13.35
C GLU A 272 -1.06 9.46 -14.32
N GLY A 273 -0.31 8.46 -13.83
CA GLY A 273 0.12 7.32 -14.66
C GLY A 273 -1.04 6.51 -15.22
N CYS A 274 -2.13 6.32 -14.45
CA CYS A 274 -3.30 5.61 -14.95
C CYS A 274 -4.06 6.39 -16.05
N LEU A 275 -4.01 7.73 -16.03
CA LEU A 275 -4.59 8.57 -17.08
C LEU A 275 -3.80 8.49 -18.40
N LEU A 276 -2.47 8.40 -18.33
CA LEU A 276 -1.64 8.12 -19.53
C LEU A 276 -1.94 6.75 -20.10
N THR A 277 -2.14 5.76 -19.24
CA THR A 277 -2.54 4.41 -19.66
C THR A 277 -3.91 4.41 -20.33
N LEU A 278 -4.87 5.17 -19.79
CA LEU A 278 -6.19 5.38 -20.39
C LEU A 278 -6.07 5.99 -21.79
N ALA A 279 -5.32 7.09 -21.93
CA ALA A 279 -5.10 7.75 -23.22
C ALA A 279 -4.45 6.79 -24.24
N LYS A 280 -3.53 5.95 -23.82
CA LYS A 280 -2.92 4.94 -24.69
C LYS A 280 -3.88 3.81 -25.08
N LYS A 281 -4.80 3.39 -24.18
CA LYS A 281 -5.87 2.41 -24.48
C LYS A 281 -6.85 2.93 -25.53
N SER A 282 -7.07 4.25 -25.63
CA SER A 282 -7.87 4.85 -26.69
C SER A 282 -7.15 4.96 -28.04
N GLY A 283 -5.89 4.52 -28.11
CA GLY A 283 -5.08 4.56 -29.35
C GLY A 283 -4.22 5.81 -29.52
N LEU A 284 -4.18 6.72 -28.53
CA LEU A 284 -3.36 7.93 -28.64
C LEU A 284 -1.86 7.59 -28.53
N ASP A 285 -1.08 8.18 -29.43
CA ASP A 285 0.37 8.18 -29.36
C ASP A 285 0.84 9.38 -28.51
N LEU A 286 1.20 9.11 -27.26
CA LEU A 286 1.57 10.15 -26.29
C LEU A 286 2.74 11.03 -26.77
N HIS A 287 3.72 10.45 -27.46
CA HIS A 287 4.86 11.20 -27.97
C HIS A 287 4.44 12.19 -29.09
N LYS A 288 3.61 11.71 -30.03
CA LYS A 288 3.08 12.58 -31.11
C LYS A 288 2.20 13.68 -30.56
N ILE A 289 1.34 13.36 -29.58
CA ILE A 289 0.44 14.35 -28.95
C ILE A 289 1.23 15.43 -28.23
N ASN A 290 2.21 15.09 -27.40
CA ASN A 290 3.06 16.06 -26.70
C ASN A 290 3.83 16.96 -27.68
N LYS A 291 4.35 16.38 -28.77
CA LYS A 291 5.02 17.15 -29.82
C LYS A 291 4.06 18.08 -30.58
N ALA A 292 2.82 17.62 -30.82
CA ALA A 292 1.79 18.40 -31.53
C ALA A 292 1.20 19.51 -30.66
N HIS A 293 1.17 19.32 -29.34
CA HIS A 293 0.61 20.25 -28.33
C HIS A 293 1.63 20.57 -27.25
N PRO A 294 2.73 21.27 -27.55
CA PRO A 294 3.75 21.59 -26.57
C PRO A 294 3.14 22.41 -25.43
N ARG A 295 3.56 22.08 -24.21
CA ARG A 295 3.19 22.82 -23.00
C ARG A 295 3.93 24.14 -22.98
N SER A 296 3.22 25.22 -22.75
CA SER A 296 3.78 26.58 -22.66
C SER A 296 3.72 27.14 -21.24
N ASP A 297 2.79 26.66 -20.40
CA ASP A 297 2.63 27.11 -19.01
C ASP A 297 1.88 26.06 -18.19
N GLU A 298 2.00 26.11 -16.84
CA GLU A 298 1.24 25.25 -15.94
C GLU A 298 0.92 25.92 -14.60
N LEU A 299 -0.22 25.58 -14.05
CA LEU A 299 -0.56 25.76 -12.65
C LEU A 299 -0.51 24.39 -12.00
N ILE A 300 0.56 24.13 -11.26
CA ILE A 300 0.80 22.85 -10.58
C ILE A 300 -0.35 22.47 -9.66
N PHE A 301 -0.44 21.18 -9.32
CA PHE A 301 -1.43 20.71 -8.36
C PHE A 301 -1.23 21.41 -7.00
N ASP A 302 -2.34 21.92 -6.46
CA ASP A 302 -2.38 22.53 -5.15
C ASP A 302 -3.51 21.89 -4.33
N SER A 303 -3.20 21.48 -3.09
CA SER A 303 -4.13 20.75 -2.22
C SER A 303 -5.34 21.57 -1.76
N GLN A 304 -5.22 22.90 -1.70
CA GLN A 304 -6.34 23.78 -1.37
C GLN A 304 -7.27 23.93 -2.57
N ARG A 305 -6.69 24.12 -3.78
CA ARG A 305 -7.44 24.18 -5.03
C ARG A 305 -7.92 22.81 -5.50
N LYS A 306 -7.28 21.71 -5.08
CA LYS A 306 -7.53 20.31 -5.46
C LYS A 306 -7.54 20.08 -6.98
N ARG A 307 -6.77 20.86 -7.75
CA ARG A 307 -6.68 20.77 -9.21
C ARG A 307 -5.34 21.28 -9.73
N MET A 308 -5.02 20.87 -10.95
CA MET A 308 -3.92 21.41 -11.73
C MET A 308 -4.41 21.78 -13.14
N SER A 309 -3.66 22.67 -13.80
CA SER A 309 -3.96 23.09 -15.16
C SER A 309 -2.69 23.22 -15.98
N THR A 310 -2.77 22.88 -17.26
CA THR A 310 -1.68 23.07 -18.21
C THR A 310 -2.16 23.87 -19.39
N LEU A 311 -1.32 24.75 -19.92
CA LEU A 311 -1.55 25.45 -21.18
C LEU A 311 -0.74 24.77 -22.28
N ASN A 312 -1.45 24.18 -23.25
CA ASN A 312 -0.85 23.51 -24.38
C ASN A 312 -1.29 24.21 -25.65
N LYS A 313 -0.36 24.93 -26.32
CA LYS A 313 -0.69 25.91 -27.38
C LYS A 313 -1.71 26.94 -26.86
N ASP A 314 -2.89 26.98 -27.44
CA ASP A 314 -3.97 27.91 -27.12
C ASP A 314 -5.09 27.27 -26.27
N VAL A 315 -4.87 26.06 -25.76
CA VAL A 315 -5.88 25.32 -24.97
C VAL A 315 -5.36 25.06 -23.57
N MET A 316 -6.10 25.53 -22.59
CA MET A 316 -5.91 25.21 -21.19
C MET A 316 -6.71 23.96 -20.86
N TYR A 317 -6.04 22.95 -20.33
CA TYR A 317 -6.65 21.74 -19.77
C TYR A 317 -6.55 21.76 -18.25
N THR A 318 -7.61 21.37 -17.58
CA THR A 318 -7.65 21.29 -16.12
C THR A 318 -8.16 19.92 -15.70
N LYS A 319 -7.50 19.32 -14.70
CA LYS A 319 -7.97 18.12 -14.00
C LYS A 319 -7.92 18.34 -12.50
N GLY A 320 -8.81 17.67 -11.75
CA GLY A 320 -8.83 17.74 -10.30
C GLY A 320 -10.05 17.10 -9.69
N ALA A 321 -10.27 17.30 -8.39
CA ALA A 321 -11.48 16.85 -7.73
C ALA A 321 -12.73 17.40 -8.45
N ALA A 322 -13.74 16.55 -8.66
CA ALA A 322 -14.89 16.89 -9.49
C ALA A 322 -15.61 18.16 -9.01
N ASP A 323 -15.78 18.34 -7.69
CA ASP A 323 -16.35 19.52 -7.07
C ASP A 323 -15.55 20.79 -7.38
N SER A 324 -14.23 20.69 -7.27
CA SER A 324 -13.31 21.80 -7.55
C SER A 324 -13.33 22.20 -9.03
N VAL A 325 -13.26 21.23 -9.96
CA VAL A 325 -13.31 21.52 -11.39
C VAL A 325 -14.66 22.08 -11.79
N LEU A 326 -15.78 21.53 -11.30
CA LEU A 326 -17.13 22.04 -11.56
C LEU A 326 -17.34 23.47 -11.00
N SER A 327 -16.59 23.87 -9.98
CA SER A 327 -16.71 25.23 -9.41
C SER A 327 -16.25 26.33 -10.37
N ILE A 328 -15.25 26.02 -11.21
CA ILE A 328 -14.67 26.96 -12.18
C ILE A 328 -15.29 26.87 -13.60
N CYS A 329 -16.23 25.92 -13.79
CA CYS A 329 -16.88 25.70 -15.07
C CYS A 329 -18.15 26.53 -15.21
N SER A 330 -18.30 27.21 -16.34
CA SER A 330 -19.50 27.93 -16.76
C SER A 330 -20.31 27.18 -17.83
N HIS A 331 -19.69 26.26 -18.52
CA HIS A 331 -20.26 25.46 -19.59
C HIS A 331 -19.89 23.98 -19.45
N ILE A 332 -20.60 23.14 -20.19
CA ILE A 332 -20.32 21.72 -20.36
C ILE A 332 -20.35 21.37 -21.85
N GLN A 333 -19.49 20.45 -22.26
CA GLN A 333 -19.45 19.89 -23.60
C GLN A 333 -20.41 18.71 -23.68
N ILE A 334 -21.40 18.78 -24.58
CA ILE A 334 -22.38 17.70 -24.83
C ILE A 334 -22.66 17.58 -26.31
N LYS A 335 -22.52 16.38 -26.87
CA LYS A 335 -22.78 16.07 -28.30
C LYS A 335 -22.17 17.07 -29.26
N GLY A 336 -20.88 17.38 -29.05
CA GLY A 336 -20.13 18.33 -29.89
C GLY A 336 -20.43 19.80 -29.64
N LYS A 337 -21.37 20.15 -28.75
CA LYS A 337 -21.79 21.53 -28.48
C LYS A 337 -21.41 21.97 -27.07
N LYS A 338 -21.00 23.22 -26.97
CA LYS A 338 -20.76 23.89 -25.67
C LYS A 338 -22.08 24.50 -25.18
N ILE A 339 -22.64 23.99 -24.10
CA ILE A 339 -23.89 24.47 -23.50
C ILE A 339 -23.62 25.03 -22.09
N LYS A 340 -24.49 25.93 -21.63
CA LYS A 340 -24.37 26.54 -20.30
C LYS A 340 -24.54 25.47 -19.21
N LEU A 341 -23.66 25.44 -18.25
CA LEU A 341 -23.74 24.53 -17.09
C LEU A 341 -24.76 25.08 -16.09
N THR A 342 -25.95 24.48 -16.06
CA THR A 342 -27.03 24.85 -15.12
C THR A 342 -26.80 24.26 -13.75
N ALA A 343 -27.41 24.84 -12.70
CA ALA A 343 -27.35 24.32 -11.34
C ALA A 343 -27.92 22.88 -11.24
N ALA A 344 -28.94 22.55 -12.03
CA ALA A 344 -29.52 21.21 -12.10
C ALA A 344 -28.51 20.21 -12.66
N LYS A 345 -27.83 20.55 -13.77
CA LYS A 345 -26.83 19.67 -14.37
C LYS A 345 -25.59 19.51 -13.48
N LYS A 346 -25.21 20.57 -12.76
CA LYS A 346 -24.13 20.49 -11.76
C LYS A 346 -24.46 19.51 -10.62
N ARG A 347 -25.71 19.55 -10.13
CA ARG A 347 -26.18 18.58 -9.09
C ARG A 347 -26.16 17.15 -9.61
N GLU A 348 -26.65 16.91 -10.83
CA GLU A 348 -26.60 15.58 -11.46
C GLU A 348 -25.16 15.03 -11.53
N LEU A 349 -24.20 15.84 -11.96
CA LEU A 349 -22.79 15.46 -12.02
C LEU A 349 -22.21 15.18 -10.61
N MET A 350 -22.60 15.96 -9.61
CA MET A 350 -22.17 15.70 -8.22
C MET A 350 -22.80 14.42 -7.66
N THR A 351 -24.05 14.11 -7.98
CA THR A 351 -24.68 12.83 -7.59
C THR A 351 -23.92 11.64 -8.20
N GLN A 352 -23.46 11.76 -9.45
CA GLN A 352 -22.64 10.72 -10.07
C GLN A 352 -21.27 10.60 -9.40
N ASN A 353 -20.64 11.73 -9.06
CA ASN A 353 -19.41 11.72 -8.27
C ASN A 353 -19.58 10.98 -6.93
N ASP A 354 -20.69 11.24 -6.22
CA ASP A 354 -21.00 10.58 -4.96
C ASP A 354 -21.26 9.07 -5.12
N THR A 355 -21.88 8.69 -6.25
CA THR A 355 -22.07 7.28 -6.61
C THR A 355 -20.73 6.58 -6.84
N TYR A 356 -19.82 7.22 -7.53
CA TYR A 356 -18.46 6.70 -7.72
C TYR A 356 -17.69 6.60 -6.39
N ALA A 357 -17.78 7.63 -5.55
CA ALA A 357 -17.14 7.62 -4.24
C ALA A 357 -17.68 6.50 -3.33
N LYS A 358 -18.99 6.22 -3.33
CA LYS A 358 -19.61 5.08 -2.62
C LYS A 358 -19.09 3.71 -3.11
N ASN A 359 -18.66 3.63 -4.37
CA ASN A 359 -18.04 2.44 -4.95
C ASN A 359 -16.51 2.43 -4.79
N ALA A 360 -15.97 3.24 -3.88
CA ALA A 360 -14.55 3.39 -3.59
C ALA A 360 -13.70 3.84 -4.80
N TYR A 361 -14.31 4.51 -5.79
CA TYR A 361 -13.54 5.13 -6.87
C TYR A 361 -12.97 6.48 -6.43
N ARG A 362 -11.70 6.71 -6.75
CA ARG A 362 -11.15 8.06 -6.82
C ARG A 362 -11.66 8.72 -8.10
N VAL A 363 -12.27 9.90 -7.98
CA VAL A 363 -12.89 10.61 -9.12
C VAL A 363 -12.09 11.84 -9.48
N LEU A 364 -11.78 12.01 -10.76
CA LEU A 364 -11.24 13.25 -11.31
C LEU A 364 -12.18 13.82 -12.37
N GLY A 365 -12.47 15.11 -12.23
CA GLY A 365 -13.15 15.90 -13.24
C GLY A 365 -12.15 16.52 -14.23
N PHE A 366 -12.59 16.72 -15.47
CA PHE A 366 -11.82 17.32 -16.55
C PHE A 366 -12.55 18.49 -17.16
N ALA A 367 -11.80 19.54 -17.46
CA ALA A 367 -12.31 20.72 -18.13
C ALA A 367 -11.28 21.29 -19.10
N TYR A 368 -11.73 22.09 -20.04
CA TYR A 368 -10.86 22.81 -20.97
C TYR A 368 -11.36 24.25 -21.22
N LYS A 369 -10.48 25.09 -21.76
CA LYS A 369 -10.81 26.45 -22.21
C LYS A 369 -9.85 26.84 -23.29
N GLN A 370 -10.39 27.47 -24.38
CA GLN A 370 -9.57 28.15 -25.34
C GLN A 370 -9.08 29.49 -24.76
N VAL A 371 -7.79 29.72 -24.81
CA VAL A 371 -7.14 30.92 -24.27
C VAL A 371 -6.66 31.79 -25.42
N LYS A 372 -7.08 33.04 -25.41
CA LYS A 372 -6.57 34.04 -26.34
C LYS A 372 -5.58 34.94 -25.61
N GLY A 373 -4.30 34.91 -26.01
CA GLY A 373 -3.23 35.70 -25.37
C GLY A 373 -2.69 35.11 -24.09
N LYS A 374 -1.91 35.90 -23.33
CA LYS A 374 -1.15 35.43 -22.12
C LYS A 374 -1.95 35.31 -20.81
N LYS A 375 -3.30 35.41 -20.83
CA LYS A 375 -4.09 35.32 -19.62
C LYS A 375 -4.43 33.86 -19.27
N PHE A 376 -3.57 33.22 -18.49
CA PHE A 376 -3.73 31.87 -17.96
C PHE A 376 -4.49 31.92 -16.62
N LYS A 377 -5.83 31.81 -16.67
CA LYS A 377 -6.71 31.89 -15.49
C LYS A 377 -7.77 30.81 -15.49
N GLU A 378 -7.92 30.12 -14.38
CA GLU A 378 -8.88 29.03 -14.14
C GLU A 378 -10.30 29.58 -13.87
N ASP A 379 -10.94 30.16 -14.87
CA ASP A 379 -12.31 30.63 -14.81
C ASP A 379 -13.05 30.40 -16.14
N GLY A 380 -14.36 30.30 -16.09
CA GLY A 380 -15.18 30.14 -17.28
C GLY A 380 -14.86 28.90 -18.11
N MET A 381 -14.38 27.84 -17.48
CA MET A 381 -14.00 26.58 -18.11
C MET A 381 -15.22 25.84 -18.68
N VAL A 382 -14.95 24.90 -19.57
CA VAL A 382 -15.93 23.99 -20.16
C VAL A 382 -15.69 22.60 -19.59
N PHE A 383 -16.63 22.08 -18.82
CA PHE A 383 -16.55 20.74 -18.27
C PHE A 383 -16.63 19.70 -19.39
N ILE A 384 -15.79 18.66 -19.33
CA ILE A 384 -15.75 17.57 -20.31
C ILE A 384 -16.47 16.34 -19.75
N GLY A 385 -15.99 15.83 -18.62
CA GLY A 385 -16.46 14.62 -18.01
C GLY A 385 -15.70 14.27 -16.74
N MET A 386 -15.95 13.08 -16.21
CA MET A 386 -15.29 12.52 -15.01
C MET A 386 -14.72 11.15 -15.31
N VAL A 387 -13.65 10.82 -14.59
CA VAL A 387 -12.99 9.51 -14.65
C VAL A 387 -12.99 8.91 -13.26
N GLY A 388 -13.52 7.69 -13.13
CA GLY A 388 -13.47 6.86 -11.94
C GLY A 388 -12.32 5.87 -12.00
N MET A 389 -11.46 5.87 -10.98
CA MET A 389 -10.29 5.01 -10.90
C MET A 389 -10.18 4.35 -9.54
N ILE A 390 -9.59 3.17 -9.51
CA ILE A 390 -9.41 2.37 -8.30
C ILE A 390 -8.10 1.57 -8.40
N ASP A 391 -7.51 1.24 -7.27
CA ASP A 391 -6.49 0.20 -7.19
C ASP A 391 -7.19 -1.17 -7.13
N PRO A 392 -7.18 -1.96 -8.22
CA PRO A 392 -7.98 -3.17 -8.31
C PRO A 392 -7.41 -4.29 -7.45
N ALA A 393 -8.30 -5.12 -6.90
CA ALA A 393 -7.92 -6.36 -6.27
C ALA A 393 -7.15 -7.26 -7.24
N ARG A 394 -6.21 -8.04 -6.73
CA ARG A 394 -5.54 -9.09 -7.51
C ARG A 394 -6.55 -10.16 -7.91
N PRO A 395 -6.48 -10.73 -9.13
CA PRO A 395 -7.45 -11.73 -9.60
C PRO A 395 -7.59 -12.95 -8.68
N GLU A 396 -6.48 -13.37 -8.05
CA GLU A 396 -6.41 -14.53 -7.17
C GLU A 396 -7.01 -14.31 -5.78
N VAL A 397 -7.18 -13.06 -5.34
CA VAL A 397 -7.60 -12.72 -3.96
C VAL A 397 -9.01 -13.23 -3.66
N LYS A 398 -9.94 -13.09 -4.60
CA LYS A 398 -11.31 -13.57 -4.40
C LYS A 398 -11.35 -15.07 -4.07
N LEU A 399 -10.60 -15.87 -4.83
CA LEU A 399 -10.50 -17.31 -4.60
C LEU A 399 -9.75 -17.65 -3.31
N ALA A 400 -8.70 -16.88 -2.98
CA ALA A 400 -7.94 -17.08 -1.75
C ALA A 400 -8.79 -16.80 -0.51
N ILE A 401 -9.55 -15.71 -0.49
CA ILE A 401 -10.48 -15.38 0.60
C ILE A 401 -11.57 -16.45 0.73
N GLN A 402 -12.12 -16.93 -0.39
CA GLN A 402 -13.12 -18.02 -0.34
C GLN A 402 -12.54 -19.27 0.31
N LYS A 403 -11.32 -19.69 -0.05
CA LYS A 403 -10.66 -20.84 0.58
C LYS A 403 -10.41 -20.64 2.09
N CYS A 404 -10.10 -19.40 2.52
CA CYS A 404 -9.99 -19.10 3.93
C CYS A 404 -11.33 -19.29 4.65
N HIS A 405 -12.43 -18.79 4.07
CA HIS A 405 -13.77 -18.96 4.63
C HIS A 405 -14.17 -20.44 4.70
N ASP A 406 -13.89 -21.21 3.64
CA ASP A 406 -14.17 -22.67 3.60
C ASP A 406 -13.37 -23.42 4.68
N ALA A 407 -12.19 -22.92 5.04
CA ALA A 407 -11.37 -23.43 6.13
C ALA A 407 -11.72 -22.82 7.50
N HIS A 408 -12.81 -22.07 7.63
CA HIS A 408 -13.22 -21.33 8.83
C HIS A 408 -12.17 -20.35 9.38
N ILE A 409 -11.33 -19.81 8.48
CA ILE A 409 -10.32 -18.80 8.82
C ILE A 409 -10.94 -17.41 8.54
N LYS A 410 -10.98 -16.58 9.58
CA LYS A 410 -11.44 -15.18 9.46
C LYS A 410 -10.37 -14.34 8.79
N VAL A 411 -10.72 -13.66 7.69
CA VAL A 411 -9.83 -12.68 7.04
C VAL A 411 -10.22 -11.27 7.48
N ILE A 412 -9.25 -10.52 7.98
CA ILE A 412 -9.39 -9.12 8.41
C ILE A 412 -8.49 -8.28 7.51
N MET A 413 -9.07 -7.30 6.81
CA MET A 413 -8.30 -6.34 6.03
C MET A 413 -7.83 -5.19 6.93
N ILE A 414 -6.54 -4.90 6.89
CA ILE A 414 -5.92 -3.75 7.55
C ILE A 414 -5.60 -2.72 6.47
N THR A 415 -5.92 -1.47 6.72
CA THR A 415 -5.66 -0.37 5.78
C THR A 415 -5.55 0.95 6.53
N GLY A 416 -4.73 1.88 6.01
CA GLY A 416 -4.68 3.28 6.43
C GLY A 416 -5.78 4.15 5.82
N ASP A 417 -6.62 3.61 4.94
CA ASP A 417 -7.73 4.34 4.33
C ASP A 417 -8.74 4.83 5.38
N HIS A 418 -9.39 5.92 5.08
CA HIS A 418 -10.50 6.42 5.90
C HIS A 418 -11.67 5.42 5.93
N ALA A 419 -12.38 5.33 7.06
CA ALA A 419 -13.48 4.36 7.28
C ALA A 419 -14.61 4.38 6.23
N LEU A 420 -14.75 5.47 5.49
CA LEU A 420 -15.74 5.60 4.40
C LEU A 420 -15.23 5.10 3.04
N THR A 421 -13.92 4.81 2.93
CA THR A 421 -13.30 4.25 1.73
C THR A 421 -13.25 2.73 1.80
#